data_b79d45afbf7faf3c884e9ccc420c1501
#
_entry.id   b79d45afbf7faf3c884e9ccc420c1501
#
_cell.length_a   1.000
_cell.length_b   1.000
_cell.length_c   1.000
_cell.angle_alpha   90.00
_cell.angle_beta   90.00
_cell.angle_gamma   90.00
#
_symmetry.space_group_name_H-M   'P 1'
#
loop_
_entity.id
_entity.type
_entity.pdbx_description
1 polymer ?
#
loop_
_entity_poly.entity_id
_entity_poly.type
_entity_poly.pdbx_seq_one_letter_code
_entity_poly.pdbx_strand_id
1 'polypeptide(L)'
;MASTAKTLTFVIPAYNMESYLDRCVNSLLSASDISDLEVLIVDDGSKDGTLEYARKLERTNPGAVRAIHQENKGHGGAVNTGIAAATGMYVKVVDADDWVDPQAIDTVLATLRAQHDTDEPIDMLVTNYVYDKVAKRHKTVVNFRRVMEAGRVLGWDDLGKFGLAQYIIMHALTFRTQVVRDSGLKLPETTFYVD
;
A
#
# COMPACT_ATOMS: atom_id res chain seq x y z
N MET A 1 -25.21 6.89 10.84
CA MET A 1 -23.81 7.21 11.13
C MET A 1 -23.18 7.61 9.82
N ALA A 2 -22.64 8.82 9.70
CA ALA A 2 -21.96 9.24 8.50
C ALA A 2 -20.72 8.32 8.32
N SER A 3 -20.65 7.64 7.18
CA SER A 3 -19.44 6.93 6.78
C SER A 3 -18.35 8.00 6.63
N THR A 4 -17.41 8.05 7.56
CA THR A 4 -16.23 8.90 7.37
C THR A 4 -15.51 8.38 6.13
N ALA A 5 -15.33 9.25 5.14
CA ALA A 5 -14.57 8.90 3.94
C ALA A 5 -13.20 8.37 4.35
N LYS A 6 -12.78 7.23 3.81
CA LYS A 6 -11.47 6.66 4.12
C LYS A 6 -10.38 7.49 3.43
N THR A 7 -9.32 7.83 4.17
CA THR A 7 -8.16 8.54 3.61
C THR A 7 -7.26 7.60 2.83
N LEU A 8 -6.93 6.44 3.39
CA LEU A 8 -5.97 5.52 2.79
C LEU A 8 -6.49 4.08 2.83
N THR A 9 -6.43 3.42 1.68
CA THR A 9 -6.58 1.98 1.56
C THR A 9 -5.23 1.33 1.32
N PHE A 10 -4.83 0.41 2.19
CA PHE A 10 -3.76 -0.54 1.91
C PHE A 10 -4.33 -1.76 1.20
N VAL A 11 -3.71 -2.15 0.09
CA VAL A 11 -4.02 -3.39 -0.64
C VAL A 11 -2.91 -4.38 -0.38
N ILE A 12 -3.25 -5.54 0.18
CA ILE A 12 -2.31 -6.62 0.49
C ILE A 12 -2.64 -7.81 -0.41
N PRO A 13 -1.91 -8.00 -1.54
CA PRO A 13 -2.02 -9.23 -2.31
C PRO A 13 -1.43 -10.39 -1.50
N ALA A 14 -2.17 -11.49 -1.35
CA ALA A 14 -1.75 -12.61 -0.53
C ALA A 14 -2.01 -13.96 -1.23
N TYR A 15 -0.95 -14.74 -1.41
CA TYR A 15 -1.02 -16.13 -1.89
C TYR A 15 -0.07 -17.01 -1.08
N ASN A 16 -0.62 -17.90 -0.24
CA ASN A 16 0.13 -18.73 0.70
C ASN A 16 1.02 -17.91 1.66
N MET A 17 0.42 -16.92 2.32
CA MET A 17 1.09 -15.94 3.18
C MET A 17 0.63 -15.98 4.65
N GLU A 18 0.07 -17.09 5.11
CA GLU A 18 -0.46 -17.27 6.47
C GLU A 18 0.51 -16.79 7.56
N SER A 19 1.79 -17.15 7.44
CA SER A 19 2.82 -16.83 8.45
C SER A 19 3.25 -15.34 8.48
N TYR A 20 2.90 -14.56 7.47
CA TYR A 20 3.35 -13.17 7.31
C TYR A 20 2.28 -12.13 7.60
N LEU A 21 0.99 -12.48 7.35
CA LEU A 21 -0.13 -11.55 7.46
C LEU A 21 -0.23 -10.85 8.82
N ASP A 22 0.06 -11.56 9.90
CA ASP A 22 -0.02 -10.97 11.25
C ASP A 22 0.90 -9.76 11.39
N ARG A 23 2.16 -9.91 11.01
CA ARG A 23 3.15 -8.83 11.08
C ARG A 23 2.79 -7.68 10.14
N CYS A 24 2.44 -8.00 8.90
CA CYS A 24 2.06 -7.02 7.90
C CYS A 24 0.90 -6.16 8.41
N VAL A 25 -0.24 -6.76 8.70
CA VAL A 25 -1.47 -6.07 9.09
C VAL A 25 -1.31 -5.30 10.40
N ASN A 26 -0.69 -5.90 11.42
CA ASN A 26 -0.46 -5.21 12.69
C ASN A 26 0.44 -3.98 12.53
N SER A 27 1.43 -4.01 11.61
CA SER A 27 2.23 -2.83 11.34
C SER A 27 1.42 -1.69 10.71
N LEU A 28 0.47 -2.01 9.82
CA LEU A 28 -0.41 -1.03 9.18
C LEU A 28 -1.44 -0.44 10.18
N LEU A 29 -1.90 -1.26 11.13
CA LEU A 29 -2.84 -0.83 12.17
C LEU A 29 -2.15 -0.18 13.37
N SER A 30 -0.82 -0.02 13.35
CA SER A 30 -0.06 0.61 14.44
C SER A 30 -0.11 2.14 14.45
N ALA A 31 -0.77 2.76 13.47
CA ALA A 31 -1.00 4.20 13.44
C ALA A 31 -1.78 4.66 14.69
N SER A 32 -1.51 5.89 15.14
CA SER A 32 -2.15 6.49 16.32
C SER A 32 -3.67 6.65 16.16
N ASP A 33 -4.13 6.83 14.91
CA ASP A 33 -5.54 6.90 14.54
C ASP A 33 -5.78 6.17 13.22
N ILE A 34 -6.59 5.12 13.26
CA ILE A 34 -6.95 4.25 12.12
C ILE A 34 -8.40 4.43 11.65
N SER A 35 -9.12 5.43 12.14
CA SER A 35 -10.56 5.59 11.89
C SER A 35 -10.90 5.76 10.40
N ASP A 36 -10.00 6.37 9.64
CA ASP A 36 -10.09 6.62 8.19
C ASP A 36 -9.15 5.73 7.35
N LEU A 37 -8.59 4.68 7.97
CA LEU A 37 -7.75 3.69 7.31
C LEU A 37 -8.60 2.47 6.89
N GLU A 38 -8.28 1.90 5.73
CA GLU A 38 -8.78 0.62 5.25
C GLU A 38 -7.62 -0.30 4.88
N VAL A 39 -7.70 -1.56 5.26
CA VAL A 39 -6.77 -2.62 4.85
C VAL A 39 -7.55 -3.70 4.10
N LEU A 40 -7.26 -3.90 2.82
CA LEU A 40 -7.84 -4.93 1.99
C LEU A 40 -6.84 -6.07 1.82
N ILE A 41 -7.13 -7.23 2.42
CA ILE A 41 -6.36 -8.44 2.19
C ILE A 41 -7.02 -9.18 1.03
N VAL A 42 -6.33 -9.30 -0.10
CA VAL A 42 -6.82 -10.02 -1.28
C VAL A 42 -6.16 -11.37 -1.34
N ASP A 43 -6.87 -12.40 -0.89
CA ASP A 43 -6.45 -13.78 -1.00
C ASP A 43 -6.64 -14.28 -2.43
N ASP A 44 -5.54 -14.58 -3.10
CA ASP A 44 -5.50 -14.99 -4.51
C ASP A 44 -5.54 -16.52 -4.67
N GLY A 45 -6.52 -17.16 -4.03
CA GLY A 45 -6.74 -18.59 -4.12
C GLY A 45 -5.70 -19.43 -3.36
N SER A 46 -5.31 -19.01 -2.16
CA SER A 46 -4.35 -19.70 -1.31
C SER A 46 -4.78 -21.14 -0.99
N LYS A 47 -3.78 -21.98 -0.77
CA LYS A 47 -3.96 -23.41 -0.41
C LYS A 47 -3.61 -23.71 1.05
N ASP A 48 -3.06 -22.72 1.76
CA ASP A 48 -2.77 -22.74 3.19
C ASP A 48 -3.86 -22.02 4.00
N GLY A 49 -3.59 -21.68 5.27
CA GLY A 49 -4.51 -20.95 6.15
C GLY A 49 -4.65 -19.45 5.88
N THR A 50 -4.09 -18.90 4.79
CA THR A 50 -4.10 -17.45 4.49
C THR A 50 -5.50 -16.86 4.52
N LEU A 51 -6.47 -17.47 3.79
CA LEU A 51 -7.85 -16.95 3.74
C LEU A 51 -8.52 -16.98 5.12
N GLU A 52 -8.34 -18.08 5.85
CA GLU A 52 -8.92 -18.21 7.19
C GLU A 52 -8.36 -17.13 8.13
N TYR A 53 -7.04 -16.91 8.06
CA TYR A 53 -6.37 -15.91 8.85
C TYR A 53 -6.80 -14.48 8.46
N ALA A 54 -6.93 -14.18 7.17
CA ALA A 54 -7.45 -12.91 6.68
C ALA A 54 -8.87 -12.62 7.21
N ARG A 55 -9.76 -13.61 7.18
CA ARG A 55 -11.11 -13.52 7.76
C ARG A 55 -11.11 -13.35 9.28
N LYS A 56 -10.14 -13.93 9.98
CA LYS A 56 -9.94 -13.69 11.41
C LYS A 56 -9.56 -12.24 11.67
N LEU A 57 -8.59 -11.69 10.91
CA LEU A 57 -8.18 -10.29 11.01
C LEU A 57 -9.34 -9.32 10.72
N GLU A 58 -10.17 -9.61 9.72
CA GLU A 58 -11.38 -8.85 9.44
C GLU A 58 -12.35 -8.83 10.63
N ARG A 59 -12.63 -10.00 11.25
CA ARG A 59 -13.52 -10.09 12.41
C ARG A 59 -12.97 -9.38 13.64
N THR A 60 -11.66 -9.37 13.83
CA THR A 60 -11.02 -8.73 14.99
C THR A 60 -10.79 -7.23 14.81
N ASN A 61 -10.84 -6.73 13.57
CA ASN A 61 -10.64 -5.31 13.24
C ASN A 61 -11.79 -4.78 12.36
N PRO A 62 -13.04 -4.80 12.87
CA PRO A 62 -14.21 -4.44 12.08
C PRO A 62 -14.15 -2.97 11.64
N GLY A 63 -14.43 -2.72 10.35
CA GLY A 63 -14.40 -1.39 9.75
C GLY A 63 -13.00 -0.89 9.35
N ALA A 64 -11.93 -1.57 9.75
CA ALA A 64 -10.57 -1.28 9.33
C ALA A 64 -10.01 -2.34 8.37
N VAL A 65 -10.31 -3.63 8.57
CA VAL A 65 -9.81 -4.72 7.73
C VAL A 65 -10.95 -5.39 6.99
N ARG A 66 -10.74 -5.72 5.72
CA ARG A 66 -11.61 -6.53 4.87
C ARG A 66 -10.83 -7.63 4.17
N ALA A 67 -11.38 -8.83 4.11
CA ALA A 67 -10.83 -9.97 3.38
C ALA A 67 -11.62 -10.20 2.08
N ILE A 68 -10.91 -10.23 0.96
CA ILE A 68 -11.47 -10.54 -0.37
C ILE A 68 -10.84 -11.85 -0.83
N HIS A 69 -11.63 -12.79 -1.31
CA HIS A 69 -11.14 -14.03 -1.90
C HIS A 69 -11.44 -14.05 -3.40
N GLN A 70 -10.49 -14.52 -4.18
CA GLN A 70 -10.65 -14.76 -5.61
C GLN A 70 -9.95 -16.06 -6.04
N GLU A 71 -10.30 -16.56 -7.22
CA GLU A 71 -9.49 -17.58 -7.90
C GLU A 71 -8.15 -16.97 -8.28
N ASN A 72 -7.08 -17.79 -8.27
CA ASN A 72 -5.72 -17.31 -8.50
C ASN A 72 -5.58 -16.66 -9.88
N LYS A 73 -5.23 -15.37 -9.86
CA LYS A 73 -4.96 -14.53 -11.04
C LYS A 73 -3.54 -13.96 -11.03
N GLY A 74 -2.72 -14.39 -10.08
CA GLY A 74 -1.39 -13.87 -9.84
C GLY A 74 -1.39 -12.52 -9.12
N HIS A 75 -0.20 -12.07 -8.74
CA HIS A 75 0.01 -10.85 -7.95
C HIS A 75 -0.71 -9.64 -8.56
N GLY A 76 -0.52 -9.39 -9.87
CA GLY A 76 -1.19 -8.28 -10.55
C GLY A 76 -2.71 -8.35 -10.50
N GLY A 77 -3.29 -9.56 -10.60
CA GLY A 77 -4.73 -9.77 -10.49
C GLY A 77 -5.27 -9.44 -9.09
N ALA A 78 -4.53 -9.82 -8.04
CA ALA A 78 -4.88 -9.49 -6.66
C ALA A 78 -4.80 -7.98 -6.41
N VAL A 79 -3.75 -7.31 -6.92
CA VAL A 79 -3.61 -5.85 -6.83
C VAL A 79 -4.75 -5.14 -7.56
N ASN A 80 -5.08 -5.57 -8.79
CA ASN A 80 -6.19 -5.00 -9.57
C ASN A 80 -7.52 -5.10 -8.81
N THR A 81 -7.78 -6.26 -8.19
CA THR A 81 -8.98 -6.47 -7.38
C THR A 81 -9.01 -5.54 -6.17
N GLY A 82 -7.88 -5.40 -5.47
CA GLY A 82 -7.77 -4.51 -4.32
C GLY A 82 -7.99 -3.05 -4.69
N ILE A 83 -7.36 -2.56 -5.77
CA ILE A 83 -7.56 -1.18 -6.26
C ILE A 83 -9.01 -0.92 -6.67
N ALA A 84 -9.66 -1.89 -7.32
CA ALA A 84 -11.07 -1.78 -7.68
C ALA A 84 -11.99 -1.70 -6.44
N ALA A 85 -11.66 -2.42 -5.37
CA ALA A 85 -12.43 -2.49 -4.13
C ALA A 85 -12.08 -1.39 -3.11
N ALA A 86 -10.97 -0.66 -3.29
CA ALA A 86 -10.49 0.39 -2.38
C ALA A 86 -11.54 1.49 -2.18
N THR A 87 -11.71 1.96 -0.94
CA THR A 87 -12.64 3.05 -0.61
C THR A 87 -11.93 4.33 -0.19
N GLY A 88 -10.63 4.26 0.05
CA GLY A 88 -9.81 5.40 0.42
C GLY A 88 -9.59 6.38 -0.73
N MET A 89 -9.45 7.66 -0.38
CA MET A 89 -9.03 8.70 -1.33
C MET A 89 -7.68 8.33 -1.97
N TYR A 90 -6.82 7.67 -1.22
CA TYR A 90 -5.52 7.16 -1.64
C TYR A 90 -5.45 5.64 -1.51
N VAL A 91 -4.63 5.02 -2.34
CA VAL A 91 -4.36 3.58 -2.34
C VAL A 91 -2.86 3.31 -2.35
N LYS A 92 -2.43 2.34 -1.54
CA LYS A 92 -1.05 1.86 -1.49
C LYS A 92 -1.04 0.34 -1.47
N VAL A 93 -0.18 -0.25 -2.31
CA VAL A 93 0.07 -1.70 -2.26
C VAL A 93 1.19 -1.98 -1.27
N VAL A 94 1.00 -3.02 -0.45
CA VAL A 94 2.01 -3.54 0.49
C VAL A 94 2.00 -5.07 0.36
N ASP A 95 3.13 -5.66 0.07
CA ASP A 95 3.23 -7.12 -0.01
C ASP A 95 3.03 -7.77 1.36
N ALA A 96 2.44 -8.95 1.38
CA ALA A 96 2.04 -9.62 2.62
C ALA A 96 3.23 -9.97 3.54
N ASP A 97 4.45 -10.06 3.01
CA ASP A 97 5.69 -10.31 3.75
C ASP A 97 6.44 -9.01 4.15
N ASP A 98 5.92 -7.85 3.74
CA ASP A 98 6.44 -6.54 4.12
C ASP A 98 5.73 -5.96 5.36
N TRP A 99 6.31 -4.88 5.90
CA TRP A 99 5.74 -4.11 7.02
C TRP A 99 6.17 -2.64 6.95
N VAL A 100 5.45 -1.80 7.66
CA VAL A 100 5.75 -0.37 7.76
C VAL A 100 6.31 0.02 9.13
N ASP A 101 7.03 1.13 9.16
CA ASP A 101 7.47 1.75 10.41
C ASP A 101 6.30 2.51 11.06
N PRO A 102 6.01 2.31 12.37
CA PRO A 102 4.88 2.96 13.04
C PRO A 102 4.93 4.49 13.03
N GLN A 103 6.13 5.09 13.09
CA GLN A 103 6.25 6.56 13.05
C GLN A 103 6.06 7.08 11.62
N ALA A 104 6.48 6.30 10.62
CA ALA A 104 6.31 6.66 9.21
C ALA A 104 4.83 6.64 8.80
N ILE A 105 4.03 5.68 9.28
CA ILE A 105 2.61 5.60 8.92
C ILE A 105 1.82 6.80 9.43
N ASP A 106 2.09 7.29 10.65
CA ASP A 106 1.45 8.49 11.18
C ASP A 106 1.77 9.73 10.33
N THR A 107 3.03 9.85 9.90
CA THR A 107 3.46 10.95 9.01
C THR A 107 2.76 10.88 7.65
N VAL A 108 2.67 9.68 7.06
CA VAL A 108 1.97 9.46 5.79
C VAL A 108 0.50 9.82 5.92
N LEU A 109 -0.19 9.31 6.95
CA LEU A 109 -1.61 9.60 7.16
C LEU A 109 -1.86 11.09 7.39
N ALA A 110 -1.03 11.77 8.19
CA ALA A 110 -1.15 13.23 8.39
C ALA A 110 -1.01 14.00 7.07
N THR A 111 -0.03 13.60 6.24
CA THR A 111 0.19 14.20 4.91
C THR A 111 -1.02 14.00 3.99
N LEU A 112 -1.57 12.79 3.95
CA LEU A 112 -2.71 12.47 3.09
C LEU A 112 -4.02 13.10 3.59
N ARG A 113 -4.23 13.16 4.91
CA ARG A 113 -5.39 13.83 5.51
C ARG A 113 -5.45 15.30 5.15
N ALA A 114 -4.31 15.97 5.11
CA ALA A 114 -4.23 17.37 4.71
C ALA A 114 -4.68 17.62 3.25
N GLN A 115 -4.76 16.56 2.43
CA GLN A 115 -5.22 16.68 1.03
C GLN A 115 -6.74 16.68 0.87
N HIS A 116 -7.51 16.33 1.92
CA HIS A 116 -8.98 16.34 1.84
C HIS A 116 -9.56 17.75 1.63
N ASP A 117 -8.86 18.76 2.14
CA ASP A 117 -9.32 20.14 2.16
C ASP A 117 -8.66 21.00 1.06
N THR A 118 -7.96 20.37 0.10
CA THR A 118 -7.33 21.07 -1.02
C THR A 118 -8.13 20.94 -2.30
N ASP A 119 -8.19 22.00 -3.09
CA ASP A 119 -8.83 21.97 -4.42
C ASP A 119 -8.04 21.10 -5.41
N GLU A 120 -6.72 21.03 -5.23
CA GLU A 120 -5.79 20.24 -6.05
C GLU A 120 -5.01 19.25 -5.18
N PRO A 121 -5.61 18.10 -4.79
CA PRO A 121 -4.92 17.10 -4.01
C PRO A 121 -3.82 16.42 -4.84
N ILE A 122 -2.72 16.05 -4.18
CA ILE A 122 -1.59 15.38 -4.85
C ILE A 122 -2.05 14.07 -5.51
N ASP A 123 -1.50 13.78 -6.68
CA ASP A 123 -1.79 12.54 -7.40
C ASP A 123 -1.04 11.35 -6.83
N MET A 124 0.17 11.60 -6.28
CA MET A 124 1.05 10.56 -5.80
C MET A 124 1.92 11.07 -4.65
N LEU A 125 2.04 10.26 -3.59
CA LEU A 125 3.02 10.44 -2.52
C LEU A 125 4.12 9.39 -2.69
N VAL A 126 5.39 9.84 -2.71
CA VAL A 126 6.57 8.97 -2.75
C VAL A 126 7.18 8.89 -1.37
N THR A 127 7.39 7.69 -0.87
CA THR A 127 8.04 7.44 0.42
C THR A 127 9.37 6.69 0.23
N ASN A 128 10.29 6.87 1.16
CA ASN A 128 11.47 6.03 1.24
C ASN A 128 11.09 4.60 1.63
N TYR A 129 11.97 3.65 1.33
CA TYR A 129 11.82 2.27 1.77
C TYR A 129 13.16 1.67 2.22
N VAL A 130 13.08 0.53 2.90
CA VAL A 130 14.24 -0.14 3.47
C VAL A 130 14.25 -1.59 3.02
N TYR A 131 15.35 -2.02 2.40
CA TYR A 131 15.63 -3.43 2.26
C TYR A 131 16.16 -3.97 3.58
N ASP A 132 15.36 -4.77 4.28
CA ASP A 132 15.75 -5.43 5.52
C ASP A 132 16.20 -6.87 5.23
N LYS A 133 17.51 -7.08 5.10
CA LYS A 133 18.08 -8.43 4.96
C LYS A 133 18.19 -9.09 6.33
N VAL A 134 17.04 -9.52 6.88
CA VAL A 134 16.90 -10.09 8.23
C VAL A 134 17.99 -11.13 8.53
N ALA A 135 18.24 -12.07 7.62
CA ALA A 135 19.26 -13.12 7.77
C ALA A 135 20.72 -12.56 7.89
N LYS A 136 20.96 -11.38 7.33
CA LYS A 136 22.28 -10.73 7.35
C LYS A 136 22.38 -9.58 8.35
N ARG A 137 21.32 -9.28 9.09
CA ARG A 137 21.20 -8.12 10.00
C ARG A 137 21.65 -6.81 9.35
N HIS A 138 21.37 -6.66 8.06
CA HIS A 138 21.78 -5.50 7.27
C HIS A 138 20.56 -4.80 6.68
N LYS A 139 20.47 -3.49 6.91
CA LYS A 139 19.41 -2.63 6.38
C LYS A 139 20.00 -1.66 5.35
N THR A 140 19.37 -1.56 4.21
CA THR A 140 19.72 -0.57 3.18
C THR A 140 18.54 0.37 2.98
N VAL A 141 18.73 1.64 3.35
CA VAL A 141 17.70 2.67 3.13
C VAL A 141 17.80 3.19 1.71
N VAL A 142 16.71 3.11 0.96
CA VAL A 142 16.57 3.77 -0.34
C VAL A 142 15.81 5.07 -0.13
N ASN A 143 16.44 6.19 -0.46
CA ASN A 143 15.85 7.52 -0.33
C ASN A 143 15.94 8.29 -1.64
N PHE A 144 15.01 9.20 -1.82
CA PHE A 144 14.86 9.98 -3.04
C PHE A 144 15.33 11.44 -2.91
N ARG A 145 15.98 11.84 -1.80
CA ARG A 145 16.36 13.24 -1.49
C ARG A 145 17.19 13.92 -2.57
N ARG A 146 17.91 13.17 -3.39
CA ARG A 146 18.73 13.73 -4.49
C ARG A 146 17.91 14.01 -5.75
N VAL A 147 16.72 13.44 -5.84
CA VAL A 147 15.84 13.51 -7.02
C VAL A 147 14.60 14.32 -6.72
N MET A 148 14.11 14.24 -5.47
CA MET A 148 12.88 14.87 -5.01
C MET A 148 13.16 15.62 -3.70
N GLU A 149 12.80 16.89 -3.63
CA GLU A 149 12.85 17.64 -2.39
C GLU A 149 11.73 17.17 -1.46
N ALA A 150 12.10 16.73 -0.26
CA ALA A 150 11.12 16.22 0.69
C ALA A 150 10.20 17.34 1.22
N GLY A 151 8.91 17.02 1.40
CA GLY A 151 7.92 17.93 1.97
C GLY A 151 7.41 18.99 0.98
N ARG A 152 7.72 18.87 -0.31
CA ARG A 152 7.18 19.74 -1.37
C ARG A 152 6.28 18.97 -2.33
N VAL A 153 5.27 19.64 -2.86
CA VAL A 153 4.57 19.20 -4.06
C VAL A 153 5.45 19.55 -5.27
N LEU A 154 5.71 18.53 -6.11
CA LEU A 154 6.60 18.63 -7.26
C LEU A 154 5.86 18.22 -8.53
N GLY A 155 6.07 18.94 -9.61
CA GLY A 155 5.74 18.49 -10.95
C GLY A 155 6.85 17.61 -11.55
N TRP A 156 6.60 16.98 -12.68
CA TRP A 156 7.59 16.14 -13.36
C TRP A 156 8.86 16.91 -13.74
N ASP A 157 8.74 18.20 -14.06
CA ASP A 157 9.86 19.06 -14.45
C ASP A 157 10.75 19.48 -13.26
N ASP A 158 10.25 19.31 -12.03
CA ASP A 158 11.00 19.63 -10.80
C ASP A 158 11.93 18.47 -10.37
N LEU A 159 11.82 17.32 -11.00
CA LEU A 159 12.56 16.13 -10.60
C LEU A 159 14.02 16.20 -11.04
N GLY A 160 14.93 15.83 -10.13
CA GLY A 160 16.33 15.64 -10.44
C GLY A 160 16.56 14.37 -11.29
N LYS A 161 17.81 14.19 -11.72
CA LYS A 161 18.18 12.99 -12.49
C LYS A 161 18.32 11.77 -11.59
N PHE A 162 17.64 10.68 -11.96
CA PHE A 162 17.81 9.39 -11.31
C PHE A 162 19.18 8.79 -11.63
N GLY A 163 19.82 8.18 -10.63
CA GLY A 163 21.02 7.39 -10.84
C GLY A 163 20.72 6.03 -11.50
N LEU A 164 21.73 5.37 -12.07
CA LEU A 164 21.58 4.10 -12.80
C LEU A 164 20.90 2.97 -12.03
N ALA A 165 20.97 2.96 -10.70
CA ALA A 165 20.36 1.95 -9.83
C ALA A 165 19.25 2.55 -8.94
N GLN A 166 18.79 3.75 -9.26
CA GLN A 166 17.75 4.45 -8.50
C GLN A 166 16.45 4.45 -9.32
N TYR A 167 15.51 3.64 -8.90
CA TYR A 167 14.18 3.53 -9.49
C TYR A 167 13.12 3.58 -8.38
N ILE A 168 11.93 4.00 -8.76
CA ILE A 168 10.80 4.04 -7.85
C ILE A 168 10.04 2.73 -8.02
N ILE A 169 9.99 1.94 -6.96
CA ILE A 169 9.22 0.69 -6.92
C ILE A 169 7.80 0.96 -6.43
N MET A 170 6.87 0.06 -6.74
CA MET A 170 5.46 0.17 -6.36
C MET A 170 5.28 0.38 -4.85
N HIS A 171 6.10 -0.28 -4.02
CA HIS A 171 6.04 -0.17 -2.56
C HIS A 171 6.42 1.22 -2.01
N ALA A 172 7.13 2.05 -2.81
CA ALA A 172 7.41 3.44 -2.46
C ALA A 172 6.24 4.39 -2.74
N LEU A 173 5.23 3.93 -3.48
CA LEU A 173 4.17 4.77 -4.04
C LEU A 173 2.86 4.65 -3.25
N THR A 174 2.20 5.79 -3.08
CA THR A 174 0.80 5.89 -2.66
C THR A 174 0.12 6.78 -3.68
N PHE A 175 -0.90 6.28 -4.34
CA PHE A 175 -1.59 6.99 -5.42
C PHE A 175 -2.95 7.52 -4.96
N ARG A 176 -3.38 8.64 -5.52
CA ARG A 176 -4.77 9.03 -5.47
C ARG A 176 -5.60 8.00 -6.23
N THR A 177 -6.55 7.36 -5.55
CA THR A 177 -7.28 6.19 -6.06
C THR A 177 -7.98 6.49 -7.38
N GLN A 178 -8.55 7.68 -7.51
CA GLN A 178 -9.25 8.10 -8.73
C GLN A 178 -8.30 8.20 -9.93
N VAL A 179 -7.07 8.71 -9.73
CA VAL A 179 -6.07 8.79 -10.82
C VAL A 179 -5.73 7.42 -11.39
N VAL A 180 -5.53 6.42 -10.50
CA VAL A 180 -5.27 5.04 -10.97
C VAL A 180 -6.45 4.47 -11.72
N ARG A 181 -7.68 4.73 -11.28
CA ARG A 181 -8.90 4.26 -11.95
C ARG A 181 -9.09 4.92 -13.31
N ASP A 182 -8.92 6.23 -13.38
CA ASP A 182 -9.10 7.01 -14.62
C ASP A 182 -8.04 6.69 -15.67
N SER A 183 -6.84 6.29 -15.24
CA SER A 183 -5.78 5.85 -16.15
C SER A 183 -6.14 4.57 -16.93
N GLY A 184 -7.09 3.77 -16.40
CA GLY A 184 -7.42 2.47 -16.96
C GLY A 184 -6.31 1.42 -16.83
N LEU A 185 -5.24 1.73 -16.08
CA LEU A 185 -4.11 0.81 -15.87
C LEU A 185 -4.59 -0.47 -15.21
N LYS A 186 -4.20 -1.59 -15.80
CA LYS A 186 -4.35 -2.92 -15.20
C LYS A 186 -3.01 -3.61 -15.21
N LEU A 187 -2.60 -4.14 -14.07
CA LEU A 187 -1.42 -4.97 -13.97
C LEU A 187 -1.66 -6.31 -14.69
N PRO A 188 -0.62 -6.89 -15.33
CA PRO A 188 -0.74 -8.20 -15.97
C PRO A 188 -1.16 -9.27 -14.98
N GLU A 189 -2.11 -10.11 -15.38
CA GLU A 189 -2.54 -11.27 -14.59
C GLU A 189 -1.65 -12.48 -14.93
N THR A 190 -1.47 -13.40 -13.98
CA THR A 190 -0.72 -14.67 -14.16
C THR A 190 0.74 -14.51 -14.63
N THR A 191 1.37 -13.37 -14.39
CA THR A 191 2.79 -13.13 -14.69
C THR A 191 3.63 -13.15 -13.42
N PHE A 192 4.95 -13.42 -13.57
CA PHE A 192 5.89 -13.54 -12.45
C PHE A 192 6.33 -12.17 -11.91
N TYR A 193 6.36 -11.14 -12.76
CA TYR A 193 6.74 -9.78 -12.43
C TYR A 193 5.67 -8.81 -12.91
N VAL A 194 5.33 -7.82 -12.10
CA VAL A 194 4.30 -6.81 -12.38
C VAL A 194 4.80 -5.37 -12.25
N ASP A 195 6.04 -5.17 -11.79
CA ASP A 195 6.76 -3.91 -11.61
C ASP A 195 8.07 -3.84 -12.41
#